data_c1472bc739aa03a3ff199d6ffd3ff49b
#
_entry.id   c1472bc739aa03a3ff199d6ffd3ff49b
#
_cell.length_a   1.000
_cell.length_b   1.000
_cell.length_c   1.000
_cell.angle_alpha   90.00
_cell.angle_beta   90.00
_cell.angle_gamma   90.00
#
_symmetry.space_group_name_H-M   'P 1'
#
loop_
_entity.id
_entity.type
_entity.pdbx_description
1 polymer ?
#
loop_
_entity_poly.entity_id
_entity_poly.type
_entity_poly.pdbx_seq_one_letter_code
_entity_poly.pdbx_strand_id
1 'polypeptide(L)'
;MNTLSTNSSDDICKLVLFDLDGTLLDTLDDLSQAVNYAMQLRGFPLHTHDEYMMMVGNGVRNLVKRALPEGQKEDNMVEEALKDFKIYYTEHIDEHTHPYAGMQELLTQLHNDGVQMAVVSNKFQEGTERLVRKFFPTIPFVAILGNRPGFPLKPDPEIVQEVLQKTGIQKENALMVGDSQTDMQTALNSGIRGIAVSWGYRPMKGTEGLTVVDTAEEILNIVRNKD
;
A
#
# COMPACT_ATOMS: atom_id res chain seq x y z
N MET A 1 -11.10 49.80 -5.70
CA MET A 1 -10.84 48.75 -4.68
C MET A 1 -10.41 47.52 -5.42
N ASN A 2 -9.09 47.32 -5.49
CA ASN A 2 -8.51 46.13 -6.13
C ASN A 2 -8.55 44.99 -5.13
N THR A 3 -9.37 43.99 -5.36
CA THR A 3 -9.27 42.69 -4.70
C THR A 3 -8.09 41.96 -5.31
N LEU A 4 -6.96 41.98 -4.62
CA LEU A 4 -5.83 41.10 -4.89
C LEU A 4 -6.32 39.68 -4.66
N SER A 5 -6.48 38.91 -5.73
CA SER A 5 -6.57 37.47 -5.73
C SER A 5 -5.23 36.96 -5.20
N THR A 6 -5.19 36.54 -3.96
CA THR A 6 -4.07 35.76 -3.43
C THR A 6 -4.16 34.37 -4.05
N ASN A 7 -3.44 34.16 -5.14
CA ASN A 7 -3.10 32.81 -5.57
C ASN A 7 -2.27 32.23 -4.41
N SER A 8 -2.88 31.40 -3.62
CA SER A 8 -2.22 30.73 -2.52
C SER A 8 -1.26 29.67 -3.09
N SER A 9 0.04 29.93 -2.96
CA SER A 9 1.12 28.96 -3.17
C SER A 9 1.06 27.79 -2.15
N ASP A 10 -0.03 27.67 -1.43
CA ASP A 10 -0.19 26.74 -0.31
C ASP A 10 -0.85 25.39 -0.69
N ASP A 11 -1.45 25.28 -1.90
CA ASP A 11 -2.18 24.08 -2.33
C ASP A 11 -1.31 23.07 -3.11
N ILE A 12 0.01 23.25 -3.16
CA ILE A 12 0.91 22.34 -3.89
C ILE A 12 1.14 21.08 -3.05
N CYS A 13 0.89 19.91 -3.65
CA CYS A 13 1.23 18.63 -3.01
C CYS A 13 2.75 18.54 -2.78
N LYS A 14 3.17 18.32 -1.54
CA LYS A 14 4.58 18.24 -1.13
C LYS A 14 4.99 16.86 -0.65
N LEU A 15 4.00 16.00 -0.37
CA LEU A 15 4.21 14.65 0.15
C LEU A 15 3.20 13.69 -0.47
N VAL A 16 3.70 12.59 -1.04
CA VAL A 16 2.86 11.49 -1.49
C VAL A 16 3.20 10.24 -0.67
N LEU A 17 2.18 9.68 -0.02
CA LEU A 17 2.26 8.42 0.69
C LEU A 17 1.68 7.33 -0.21
N PHE A 18 2.41 6.27 -0.47
CA PHE A 18 1.98 5.14 -1.29
C PHE A 18 1.73 3.91 -0.43
N ASP A 19 0.65 3.18 -0.69
CA ASP A 19 0.61 1.77 -0.31
C ASP A 19 1.59 0.96 -1.20
N LEU A 20 1.87 -0.27 -0.81
CA LEU A 20 2.83 -1.13 -1.51
C LEU A 20 2.11 -2.19 -2.35
N ASP A 21 1.46 -3.15 -1.69
CA ASP A 21 0.86 -4.33 -2.31
C ASP A 21 -0.42 -3.95 -3.09
N GLY A 22 -0.43 -4.09 -4.40
CA GLY A 22 -1.54 -3.68 -5.26
C GLY A 22 -1.49 -2.21 -5.72
N THR A 23 -0.51 -1.45 -5.25
CA THR A 23 -0.35 -0.03 -5.60
C THR A 23 0.97 0.23 -6.32
N LEU A 24 2.10 0.11 -5.64
CA LEU A 24 3.43 0.24 -6.24
C LEU A 24 3.88 -1.06 -6.89
N LEU A 25 3.60 -2.19 -6.25
CA LEU A 25 4.05 -3.52 -6.66
C LEU A 25 2.87 -4.49 -6.78
N ASP A 26 2.89 -5.31 -7.83
CA ASP A 26 2.12 -6.54 -7.89
C ASP A 26 2.89 -7.63 -7.14
N THR A 27 2.37 -8.01 -5.98
CA THR A 27 2.99 -9.00 -5.07
C THR A 27 2.13 -10.25 -4.91
N LEU A 28 1.03 -10.36 -5.67
CA LEU A 28 -0.01 -11.36 -5.43
C LEU A 28 0.50 -12.78 -5.62
N ASP A 29 1.32 -13.02 -6.65
CA ASP A 29 1.82 -14.36 -6.95
C ASP A 29 2.71 -14.90 -5.84
N ASP A 30 3.65 -14.12 -5.33
CA ASP A 30 4.53 -14.53 -4.23
C ASP A 30 3.74 -14.71 -2.92
N LEU A 31 2.76 -13.83 -2.65
CA LEU A 31 1.86 -13.97 -1.50
C LEU A 31 1.03 -15.26 -1.59
N SER A 32 0.42 -15.53 -2.74
CA SER A 32 -0.45 -16.67 -2.96
C SER A 32 0.30 -18.00 -2.85
N GLN A 33 1.50 -18.08 -3.42
CA GLN A 33 2.37 -19.25 -3.33
C GLN A 33 2.77 -19.53 -1.88
N ALA A 34 3.12 -18.51 -1.11
CA ALA A 34 3.50 -18.68 0.29
C ALA A 34 2.31 -19.13 1.17
N VAL A 35 1.09 -18.62 0.92
CA VAL A 35 -0.08 -19.12 1.65
C VAL A 35 -0.42 -20.55 1.23
N ASN A 36 -0.37 -20.87 -0.06
CA ASN A 36 -0.59 -22.22 -0.55
C ASN A 36 0.45 -23.21 0.01
N TYR A 37 1.70 -22.82 0.16
CA TYR A 37 2.70 -23.61 0.84
C TYR A 37 2.28 -23.95 2.29
N ALA A 38 1.83 -22.95 3.06
CA ALA A 38 1.36 -23.17 4.42
C ALA A 38 0.09 -24.06 4.49
N MET A 39 -0.79 -23.98 3.49
CA MET A 39 -1.98 -24.86 3.36
C MET A 39 -1.55 -26.29 3.03
N GLN A 40 -0.64 -26.45 2.07
CA GLN A 40 -0.14 -27.76 1.62
C GLN A 40 0.53 -28.56 2.76
N LEU A 41 1.32 -27.91 3.61
CA LEU A 41 1.94 -28.54 4.78
C LEU A 41 0.93 -29.19 5.74
N ARG A 42 -0.33 -28.74 5.72
CA ARG A 42 -1.43 -29.22 6.57
C ARG A 42 -2.41 -30.13 5.84
N GLY A 43 -2.18 -30.41 4.56
CA GLY A 43 -3.12 -31.17 3.74
C GLY A 43 -4.43 -30.43 3.49
N PHE A 44 -4.46 -29.08 3.61
CA PHE A 44 -5.62 -28.27 3.34
C PHE A 44 -5.77 -27.97 1.85
N PRO A 45 -6.99 -27.65 1.37
CA PRO A 45 -7.21 -27.22 0.00
C PRO A 45 -6.35 -25.99 -0.35
N LEU A 46 -5.85 -25.97 -1.59
CA LEU A 46 -5.16 -24.81 -2.15
C LEU A 46 -6.16 -23.89 -2.82
N HIS A 47 -5.81 -22.62 -2.88
CA HIS A 47 -6.62 -21.58 -3.51
C HIS A 47 -6.01 -21.13 -4.83
N THR A 48 -6.88 -20.68 -5.73
CA THR A 48 -6.50 -20.08 -7.02
C THR A 48 -6.02 -18.64 -6.84
N HIS A 49 -5.36 -18.11 -7.87
CA HIS A 49 -4.97 -16.71 -7.94
C HIS A 49 -6.17 -15.75 -7.73
N ASP A 50 -7.29 -16.00 -8.43
CA ASP A 50 -8.49 -15.17 -8.32
C ASP A 50 -9.11 -15.18 -6.91
N GLU A 51 -9.06 -16.33 -6.22
CA GLU A 51 -9.48 -16.40 -4.81
C GLU A 51 -8.58 -15.56 -3.92
N TYR A 52 -7.26 -15.56 -4.16
CA TYR A 52 -6.32 -14.73 -3.41
C TYR A 52 -6.53 -13.24 -3.65
N MET A 53 -6.86 -12.81 -4.87
CA MET A 53 -7.25 -11.42 -5.15
C MET A 53 -8.36 -10.95 -4.20
N MET A 54 -9.32 -11.83 -3.88
CA MET A 54 -10.42 -11.51 -2.95
C MET A 54 -10.00 -11.60 -1.47
N MET A 55 -8.94 -12.32 -1.14
CA MET A 55 -8.48 -12.54 0.24
C MET A 55 -7.45 -11.52 0.71
N VAL A 56 -6.61 -10.97 -0.20
CA VAL A 56 -5.57 -10.00 0.15
C VAL A 56 -6.17 -8.71 0.74
N GLY A 57 -5.44 -8.09 1.65
CA GLY A 57 -5.81 -6.86 2.36
C GLY A 57 -5.94 -7.06 3.87
N ASN A 58 -5.77 -5.98 4.61
CA ASN A 58 -5.79 -5.94 6.08
C ASN A 58 -4.72 -6.81 6.77
N GLY A 59 -3.55 -6.95 6.13
CA GLY A 59 -2.38 -7.66 6.67
C GLY A 59 -2.42 -9.18 6.48
N VAL A 60 -1.22 -9.77 6.57
CA VAL A 60 -0.99 -11.18 6.24
C VAL A 60 -1.70 -12.16 7.19
N ARG A 61 -1.88 -11.80 8.47
CA ARG A 61 -2.62 -12.66 9.42
C ARG A 61 -4.04 -12.90 8.96
N ASN A 62 -4.71 -11.85 8.45
CA ASN A 62 -6.06 -11.97 7.90
C ASN A 62 -6.09 -12.74 6.58
N LEU A 63 -5.08 -12.60 5.73
CA LEU A 63 -4.93 -13.38 4.51
C LEU A 63 -4.85 -14.87 4.83
N VAL A 64 -3.95 -15.28 5.72
CA VAL A 64 -3.80 -16.67 6.16
C VAL A 64 -5.10 -17.18 6.80
N LYS A 65 -5.73 -16.40 7.69
CA LYS A 65 -7.02 -16.78 8.33
C LYS A 65 -8.14 -17.02 7.31
N ARG A 66 -8.21 -16.21 6.25
CA ARG A 66 -9.20 -16.38 5.18
C ARG A 66 -8.96 -17.63 4.35
N ALA A 67 -7.70 -17.99 4.12
CA ALA A 67 -7.30 -19.17 3.36
C ALA A 67 -7.52 -20.50 4.12
N LEU A 68 -7.55 -20.47 5.45
CA LEU A 68 -7.83 -21.67 6.25
C LEU A 68 -9.27 -22.15 6.03
N PRO A 69 -9.50 -23.50 5.99
CA PRO A 69 -10.83 -24.09 5.92
C PRO A 69 -11.73 -23.63 7.07
N GLU A 70 -13.06 -23.61 6.84
CA GLU A 70 -14.01 -23.41 7.92
C GLU A 70 -13.82 -24.48 9.01
N GLY A 71 -13.86 -24.05 10.29
CA GLY A 71 -13.56 -24.92 11.42
C GLY A 71 -12.08 -25.08 11.76
N GLN A 72 -11.16 -24.45 10.98
CA GLN A 72 -9.73 -24.44 11.24
C GLN A 72 -9.17 -23.02 11.47
N LYS A 73 -10.05 -22.05 11.77
CA LYS A 73 -9.71 -20.62 11.91
C LYS A 73 -9.44 -20.19 13.35
N GLU A 74 -9.16 -21.15 14.24
CA GLU A 74 -8.74 -20.88 15.62
C GLU A 74 -7.40 -20.17 15.65
N ASP A 75 -7.18 -19.31 16.64
CA ASP A 75 -6.00 -18.44 16.69
C ASP A 75 -4.67 -19.22 16.68
N ASN A 76 -4.58 -20.37 17.36
CA ASN A 76 -3.40 -21.22 17.34
C ASN A 76 -3.08 -21.73 15.92
N MET A 77 -4.08 -22.20 15.17
CA MET A 77 -3.91 -22.67 13.80
C MET A 77 -3.50 -21.52 12.85
N VAL A 78 -4.10 -20.34 13.05
CA VAL A 78 -3.71 -19.15 12.28
C VAL A 78 -2.25 -18.79 12.53
N GLU A 79 -1.78 -18.80 13.78
CA GLU A 79 -0.39 -18.47 14.12
C GLU A 79 0.61 -19.52 13.60
N GLU A 80 0.27 -20.81 13.65
CA GLU A 80 1.10 -21.87 13.06
C GLU A 80 1.21 -21.71 11.53
N ALA A 81 0.08 -21.50 10.83
CA ALA A 81 0.08 -21.30 9.40
C ALA A 81 0.80 -20.01 8.99
N LEU A 82 0.65 -18.94 9.79
CA LEU A 82 1.36 -17.68 9.59
C LEU A 82 2.88 -17.83 9.77
N LYS A 83 3.33 -18.68 10.68
CA LYS A 83 4.76 -18.97 10.85
C LYS A 83 5.34 -19.65 9.59
N ASP A 84 4.65 -20.67 9.06
CA ASP A 84 5.11 -21.37 7.86
C ASP A 84 5.05 -20.45 6.62
N PHE A 85 3.98 -19.66 6.50
CA PHE A 85 3.91 -18.59 5.49
C PHE A 85 5.14 -17.69 5.57
N LYS A 86 5.48 -17.17 6.75
CA LYS A 86 6.60 -16.23 6.90
C LYS A 86 7.94 -16.84 6.51
N ILE A 87 8.18 -18.11 6.88
CA ILE A 87 9.41 -18.82 6.52
C ILE A 87 9.54 -18.88 5.01
N TYR A 88 8.53 -19.39 4.32
CA TYR A 88 8.54 -19.48 2.85
C TYR A 88 8.61 -18.10 2.18
N TYR A 89 7.72 -17.20 2.58
CA TYR A 89 7.61 -15.89 1.96
C TYR A 89 8.88 -15.06 2.09
N THR A 90 9.61 -15.16 3.20
CA THR A 90 10.87 -14.41 3.36
C THR A 90 11.93 -14.84 2.35
N GLU A 91 11.94 -16.11 1.95
CA GLU A 91 12.88 -16.61 0.94
C GLU A 91 12.45 -16.28 -0.49
N HIS A 92 11.13 -16.22 -0.76
CA HIS A 92 10.52 -16.13 -2.10
C HIS A 92 9.76 -14.82 -2.37
N ILE A 93 9.95 -13.78 -1.53
CA ILE A 93 9.14 -12.55 -1.52
C ILE A 93 9.19 -11.72 -2.82
N ASP A 94 10.18 -11.98 -3.67
CA ASP A 94 10.54 -11.15 -4.81
C ASP A 94 10.86 -11.96 -6.08
N GLU A 95 10.28 -13.16 -6.20
CA GLU A 95 10.46 -14.04 -7.37
C GLU A 95 9.54 -13.64 -8.53
N HIS A 96 8.28 -13.31 -8.25
CA HIS A 96 7.26 -12.91 -9.22
C HIS A 96 6.81 -11.46 -9.03
N THR A 97 7.11 -10.89 -7.89
CA THR A 97 6.80 -9.48 -7.58
C THR A 97 7.45 -8.54 -8.59
N HIS A 98 6.70 -7.57 -9.08
CA HIS A 98 7.18 -6.54 -10.01
C HIS A 98 6.44 -5.22 -9.84
N PRO A 99 7.03 -4.07 -10.24
CA PRO A 99 6.36 -2.78 -10.25
C PRO A 99 5.20 -2.75 -11.25
N TYR A 100 4.12 -2.06 -10.88
CA TYR A 100 3.09 -1.71 -11.87
C TYR A 100 3.64 -0.77 -12.93
N ALA A 101 3.00 -0.76 -14.10
CA ALA A 101 3.42 0.04 -15.25
C ALA A 101 3.51 1.54 -14.87
N GLY A 102 4.61 2.19 -15.26
CA GLY A 102 4.83 3.62 -15.05
C GLY A 102 5.26 4.02 -13.64
N MET A 103 5.33 3.09 -12.67
CA MET A 103 5.68 3.46 -11.28
C MET A 103 7.10 4.00 -11.14
N GLN A 104 8.08 3.40 -11.82
CA GLN A 104 9.47 3.87 -11.77
C GLN A 104 9.59 5.30 -12.30
N GLU A 105 8.92 5.59 -13.40
CA GLU A 105 8.88 6.90 -14.03
C GLU A 105 8.18 7.93 -13.15
N LEU A 106 7.02 7.56 -12.59
CA LEU A 106 6.28 8.42 -11.66
C LEU A 106 7.15 8.83 -10.46
N LEU A 107 7.73 7.86 -9.76
CA LEU A 107 8.53 8.12 -8.57
C LEU A 107 9.76 8.98 -8.90
N THR A 108 10.40 8.74 -10.06
CA THR A 108 11.53 9.53 -10.54
C THR A 108 11.11 10.99 -10.82
N GLN A 109 9.95 11.19 -11.46
CA GLN A 109 9.46 12.53 -11.76
C GLN A 109 9.03 13.29 -10.50
N LEU A 110 8.35 12.63 -9.56
CA LEU A 110 8.02 13.24 -8.26
C LEU A 110 9.27 13.67 -7.49
N HIS A 111 10.32 12.83 -7.51
CA HIS A 111 11.60 13.20 -6.90
C HIS A 111 12.21 14.44 -7.57
N ASN A 112 12.24 14.49 -8.90
CA ASN A 112 12.77 15.64 -9.67
C ASN A 112 11.96 16.91 -9.42
N ASP A 113 10.66 16.80 -9.17
CA ASP A 113 9.77 17.91 -8.83
C ASP A 113 9.92 18.37 -7.35
N GLY A 114 10.77 17.71 -6.58
CA GLY A 114 10.99 18.02 -5.16
C GLY A 114 9.88 17.52 -4.22
N VAL A 115 8.99 16.64 -4.70
CA VAL A 115 7.94 16.03 -3.90
C VAL A 115 8.53 14.92 -3.03
N GLN A 116 8.30 14.98 -1.72
CA GLN A 116 8.71 13.92 -0.81
C GLN A 116 7.78 12.71 -0.96
N MET A 117 8.34 11.52 -0.80
CA MET A 117 7.59 10.27 -0.95
C MET A 117 7.82 9.35 0.24
N ALA A 118 6.77 8.67 0.67
CA ALA A 118 6.82 7.64 1.69
C ALA A 118 6.04 6.40 1.26
N VAL A 119 6.41 5.24 1.80
CA VAL A 119 5.63 4.01 1.69
C VAL A 119 5.00 3.71 3.04
N VAL A 120 3.69 3.42 3.06
CA VAL A 120 2.91 3.10 4.26
C VAL A 120 2.03 1.87 3.99
N SER A 121 2.36 0.71 4.57
CA SER A 121 1.75 -0.57 4.22
C SER A 121 1.36 -1.41 5.45
N ASN A 122 0.32 -2.24 5.29
CA ASN A 122 -0.04 -3.27 6.27
C ASN A 122 0.81 -4.55 6.16
N LYS A 123 1.73 -4.60 5.19
CA LYS A 123 2.76 -5.63 5.10
C LYS A 123 3.77 -5.49 6.24
N PHE A 124 4.33 -6.60 6.73
CA PHE A 124 5.36 -6.55 7.80
C PHE A 124 6.59 -5.74 7.38
N GLN A 125 7.20 -5.05 8.34
CA GLN A 125 8.23 -4.02 8.12
C GLN A 125 9.40 -4.51 7.26
N GLU A 126 9.99 -5.65 7.59
CA GLU A 126 11.18 -6.18 6.91
C GLU A 126 10.87 -6.51 5.43
N GLY A 127 9.68 -7.05 5.15
CA GLY A 127 9.22 -7.33 3.78
C GLY A 127 8.97 -6.05 2.98
N THR A 128 8.36 -5.04 3.64
CA THR A 128 8.13 -3.73 3.02
C THR A 128 9.46 -3.08 2.63
N GLU A 129 10.43 -3.03 3.54
CA GLU A 129 11.74 -2.45 3.26
C GLU A 129 12.50 -3.21 2.17
N ARG A 130 12.52 -4.55 2.23
CA ARG A 130 13.22 -5.37 1.24
C ARG A 130 12.70 -5.11 -0.17
N LEU A 131 11.38 -5.14 -0.36
CA LEU A 131 10.76 -4.93 -1.67
C LEU A 131 11.00 -3.51 -2.19
N VAL A 132 10.78 -2.49 -1.36
CA VAL A 132 10.99 -1.10 -1.78
C VAL A 132 12.45 -0.86 -2.18
N ARG A 133 13.42 -1.34 -1.39
CA ARG A 133 14.85 -1.19 -1.69
C ARG A 133 15.28 -1.98 -2.93
N LYS A 134 14.66 -3.14 -3.21
CA LYS A 134 14.96 -3.94 -4.40
C LYS A 134 14.44 -3.28 -5.67
N PHE A 135 13.17 -2.87 -5.67
CA PHE A 135 12.51 -2.40 -6.89
C PHE A 135 12.69 -0.90 -7.15
N PHE A 136 12.96 -0.11 -6.11
CA PHE A 136 13.13 1.34 -6.20
C PHE A 136 14.42 1.82 -5.52
N PRO A 137 15.60 1.25 -5.86
CA PRO A 137 16.85 1.48 -5.12
C PRO A 137 17.36 2.92 -5.19
N THR A 138 16.95 3.67 -6.20
CA THR A 138 17.40 5.07 -6.43
C THR A 138 16.40 6.11 -5.92
N ILE A 139 15.23 5.70 -5.47
CA ILE A 139 14.19 6.62 -5.00
C ILE A 139 14.40 6.93 -3.50
N PRO A 140 14.59 8.20 -3.14
CA PRO A 140 14.86 8.59 -1.75
C PRO A 140 13.54 8.74 -0.97
N PHE A 141 12.92 7.63 -0.58
CA PHE A 141 11.76 7.67 0.31
C PHE A 141 12.14 8.24 1.68
N VAL A 142 11.37 9.23 2.16
CA VAL A 142 11.58 9.82 3.50
C VAL A 142 11.19 8.86 4.62
N ALA A 143 10.29 7.91 4.33
CA ALA A 143 9.90 6.83 5.23
C ALA A 143 9.46 5.60 4.43
N ILE A 144 9.79 4.41 4.95
CA ILE A 144 9.31 3.10 4.46
C ILE A 144 8.75 2.40 5.69
N LEU A 145 7.44 2.43 5.85
CA LEU A 145 6.76 1.97 7.05
C LEU A 145 5.83 0.79 6.71
N GLY A 146 6.09 -0.32 7.37
CA GLY A 146 5.24 -1.50 7.37
C GLY A 146 4.58 -1.74 8.73
N ASN A 147 3.91 -2.87 8.87
CA ASN A 147 3.37 -3.33 10.14
C ASN A 147 4.51 -3.68 11.11
N ARG A 148 4.42 -3.15 12.33
CA ARG A 148 5.39 -3.30 13.42
C ARG A 148 4.67 -3.69 14.71
N PRO A 149 5.31 -4.46 15.60
CA PRO A 149 4.73 -4.81 16.90
C PRO A 149 4.31 -3.56 17.69
N GLY A 150 3.09 -3.57 18.21
CA GLY A 150 2.55 -2.47 19.02
C GLY A 150 2.07 -1.26 18.22
N PHE A 151 2.14 -1.30 16.88
CA PHE A 151 1.64 -0.25 16.00
C PHE A 151 0.34 -0.68 15.33
N PRO A 152 -0.69 0.18 15.28
CA PRO A 152 -1.95 -0.17 14.65
C PRO A 152 -1.80 -0.26 13.12
N LEU A 153 -2.63 -1.12 12.52
CA LEU A 153 -2.70 -1.26 11.06
C LEU A 153 -3.57 -0.15 10.45
N LYS A 154 -3.33 0.18 9.19
CA LYS A 154 -4.31 0.92 8.38
C LYS A 154 -5.69 0.22 8.49
N PRO A 155 -6.80 0.93 8.68
CA PRO A 155 -7.01 2.35 8.45
C PRO A 155 -6.75 3.26 9.66
N ASP A 156 -6.02 2.84 10.69
CA ASP A 156 -5.60 3.74 11.76
C ASP A 156 -4.68 4.84 11.19
N PRO A 157 -4.88 6.12 11.56
CA PRO A 157 -4.12 7.23 10.99
C PRO A 157 -2.67 7.33 11.49
N GLU A 158 -2.28 6.57 12.51
CA GLU A 158 -1.00 6.74 13.22
C GLU A 158 0.21 6.60 12.29
N ILE A 159 0.15 5.67 11.31
CA ILE A 159 1.22 5.49 10.33
C ILE A 159 1.42 6.72 9.42
N VAL A 160 0.34 7.42 9.07
CA VAL A 160 0.40 8.68 8.30
C VAL A 160 0.90 9.82 9.18
N GLN A 161 0.42 9.91 10.42
CA GLN A 161 0.84 10.93 11.38
C GLN A 161 2.34 10.86 11.66
N GLU A 162 2.92 9.65 11.75
CA GLU A 162 4.37 9.45 11.89
C GLU A 162 5.14 10.09 10.72
N VAL A 163 4.68 9.90 9.49
CA VAL A 163 5.32 10.51 8.31
C VAL A 163 5.16 12.03 8.31
N LEU A 164 3.98 12.55 8.62
CA LEU A 164 3.74 13.99 8.71
C LEU A 164 4.63 14.65 9.78
N GLN A 165 4.76 14.03 10.95
CA GLN A 165 5.64 14.50 12.01
C GLN A 165 7.12 14.49 11.58
N LYS A 166 7.56 13.42 10.92
CA LYS A 166 8.94 13.28 10.43
C LYS A 166 9.30 14.32 9.38
N THR A 167 8.37 14.66 8.51
CA THR A 167 8.60 15.59 7.39
C THR A 167 8.32 17.05 7.72
N GLY A 168 7.49 17.31 8.74
CA GLY A 168 6.96 18.64 9.06
C GLY A 168 5.96 19.18 8.02
N ILE A 169 5.56 18.35 7.03
CA ILE A 169 4.60 18.75 6.01
C ILE A 169 3.19 18.76 6.59
N GLN A 170 2.45 19.81 6.28
CA GLN A 170 1.06 19.94 6.72
C GLN A 170 0.17 18.97 5.94
N LYS A 171 -0.88 18.45 6.58
CA LYS A 171 -1.79 17.45 6.01
C LYS A 171 -2.46 17.90 4.70
N GLU A 172 -2.73 19.20 4.57
CA GLU A 172 -3.31 19.80 3.36
C GLU A 172 -2.42 19.63 2.12
N ASN A 173 -1.10 19.47 2.33
CA ASN A 173 -0.09 19.29 1.28
C ASN A 173 0.34 17.82 1.13
N ALA A 174 -0.39 16.89 1.74
CA ALA A 174 -0.14 15.45 1.68
C ALA A 174 -1.25 14.71 0.94
N LEU A 175 -0.86 13.67 0.22
CA LEU A 175 -1.72 12.83 -0.60
C LEU A 175 -1.42 11.36 -0.32
N MET A 176 -2.45 10.52 -0.18
CA MET A 176 -2.30 9.07 -0.12
C MET A 176 -2.77 8.43 -1.41
N VAL A 177 -1.97 7.52 -1.95
CA VAL A 177 -2.28 6.69 -3.11
C VAL A 177 -2.38 5.23 -2.67
N GLY A 178 -3.49 4.57 -3.00
CA GLY A 178 -3.72 3.17 -2.64
C GLY A 178 -4.80 2.49 -3.48
N ASP A 179 -4.83 1.17 -3.46
CA ASP A 179 -5.78 0.36 -4.25
C ASP A 179 -7.00 -0.12 -3.46
N SER A 180 -7.09 0.20 -2.16
CA SER A 180 -8.10 -0.39 -1.28
C SER A 180 -8.93 0.63 -0.52
N GLN A 181 -10.13 0.19 -0.07
CA GLN A 181 -10.94 0.99 0.86
C GLN A 181 -10.18 1.31 2.15
N THR A 182 -9.27 0.43 2.57
CA THR A 182 -8.42 0.65 3.75
C THR A 182 -7.55 1.89 3.57
N ASP A 183 -6.99 2.10 2.38
CA ASP A 183 -6.14 3.25 2.08
C ASP A 183 -6.95 4.55 2.06
N MET A 184 -8.10 4.52 1.40
CA MET A 184 -8.98 5.69 1.35
C MET A 184 -9.51 6.06 2.74
N GLN A 185 -9.83 5.05 3.56
CA GLN A 185 -10.23 5.29 4.95
C GLN A 185 -9.06 5.81 5.80
N THR A 186 -7.83 5.35 5.53
CA THR A 186 -6.62 5.89 6.18
C THR A 186 -6.42 7.36 5.84
N ALA A 187 -6.55 7.71 4.56
CA ALA A 187 -6.48 9.10 4.11
C ALA A 187 -7.52 9.97 4.82
N LEU A 188 -8.78 9.51 4.85
CA LEU A 188 -9.89 10.20 5.53
C LEU A 188 -9.61 10.37 7.03
N ASN A 189 -9.22 9.31 7.73
CA ASN A 189 -8.95 9.33 9.17
C ASN A 189 -7.76 10.24 9.51
N SER A 190 -6.81 10.39 8.59
CA SER A 190 -5.64 11.27 8.72
C SER A 190 -5.93 12.72 8.33
N GLY A 191 -7.06 12.98 7.70
CA GLY A 191 -7.44 14.30 7.17
C GLY A 191 -6.58 14.74 5.99
N ILE A 192 -6.07 13.80 5.17
CA ILE A 192 -5.32 14.06 3.93
C ILE A 192 -6.15 13.64 2.71
N ARG A 193 -5.78 14.11 1.52
CA ARG A 193 -6.42 13.67 0.27
C ARG A 193 -6.08 12.21 -0.03
N GLY A 194 -7.02 11.47 -0.63
CA GLY A 194 -6.83 10.12 -1.12
C GLY A 194 -7.03 10.02 -2.63
N ILE A 195 -6.19 9.26 -3.30
CA ILE A 195 -6.35 8.81 -4.69
C ILE A 195 -6.41 7.30 -4.70
N ALA A 196 -7.46 6.77 -5.30
CA ALA A 196 -7.62 5.35 -5.54
C ALA A 196 -7.03 4.98 -6.90
N VAL A 197 -6.30 3.87 -6.97
CA VAL A 197 -5.83 3.31 -8.23
C VAL A 197 -6.73 2.15 -8.67
N SER A 198 -6.98 2.03 -9.98
CA SER A 198 -7.90 1.02 -10.52
C SER A 198 -7.24 -0.33 -10.84
N TRP A 199 -5.89 -0.35 -10.92
CA TRP A 199 -5.13 -1.57 -11.29
C TRP A 199 -4.85 -2.54 -10.14
N GLY A 200 -5.29 -2.21 -8.91
CA GLY A 200 -5.11 -3.06 -7.74
C GLY A 200 -5.85 -4.39 -7.80
N TYR A 201 -5.74 -5.18 -6.75
CA TYR A 201 -6.23 -6.56 -6.75
C TYR A 201 -7.75 -6.68 -6.86
N ARG A 202 -8.49 -5.66 -6.46
CA ARG A 202 -9.96 -5.70 -6.49
C ARG A 202 -10.54 -4.38 -6.97
N PRO A 203 -11.61 -4.42 -7.76
CA PRO A 203 -12.36 -3.21 -8.04
C PRO A 203 -12.80 -2.56 -6.73
N MET A 204 -12.47 -1.30 -6.55
CA MET A 204 -12.89 -0.55 -5.38
C MET A 204 -14.41 -0.31 -5.45
N LYS A 205 -15.13 -0.69 -4.39
CA LYS A 205 -16.57 -0.45 -4.28
C LYS A 205 -16.83 0.90 -3.61
N GLY A 206 -17.91 1.57 -3.99
CA GLY A 206 -18.29 2.84 -3.34
C GLY A 206 -17.30 3.96 -3.65
N THR A 207 -16.92 4.10 -4.91
CA THR A 207 -15.99 5.14 -5.40
C THR A 207 -16.66 6.50 -5.59
N GLU A 208 -17.94 6.63 -5.24
CA GLU A 208 -18.67 7.89 -5.34
C GLU A 208 -17.96 8.98 -4.51
N GLY A 209 -17.50 10.03 -5.18
CA GLY A 209 -16.76 11.12 -4.54
C GLY A 209 -15.26 10.86 -4.31
N LEU A 210 -14.74 9.69 -4.71
CA LEU A 210 -13.29 9.42 -4.71
C LEU A 210 -12.67 9.81 -6.06
N THR A 211 -11.45 10.32 -6.02
CA THR A 211 -10.60 10.43 -7.21
C THR A 211 -10.04 9.04 -7.51
N VAL A 212 -10.42 8.46 -8.65
CA VAL A 212 -9.90 7.18 -9.14
C VAL A 212 -9.06 7.44 -10.38
N VAL A 213 -7.91 6.80 -10.47
CA VAL A 213 -6.98 6.93 -11.61
C VAL A 213 -6.66 5.57 -12.19
N ASP A 214 -6.46 5.54 -13.50
CA ASP A 214 -6.16 4.32 -14.26
C ASP A 214 -4.67 4.19 -14.62
N THR A 215 -3.90 5.27 -14.47
CA THR A 215 -2.48 5.31 -14.84
C THR A 215 -1.62 6.07 -13.84
N ALA A 216 -0.33 5.74 -13.82
CA ALA A 216 0.67 6.47 -13.03
C ALA A 216 0.80 7.95 -13.45
N GLU A 217 0.59 8.24 -14.75
CA GLU A 217 0.64 9.60 -15.28
C GLU A 217 -0.47 10.48 -14.71
N GLU A 218 -1.67 9.95 -14.50
CA GLU A 218 -2.76 10.67 -13.87
C GLU A 218 -2.44 11.09 -12.43
N ILE A 219 -1.74 10.23 -11.66
CA ILE A 219 -1.26 10.59 -10.33
C ILE A 219 -0.33 11.81 -10.43
N LEU A 220 0.62 11.78 -11.36
CA LEU A 220 1.57 12.87 -11.56
C LEU A 220 0.87 14.19 -11.93
N ASN A 221 -0.14 14.11 -12.79
CA ASN A 221 -0.91 15.28 -13.21
C ASN A 221 -1.67 15.90 -12.04
N ILE A 222 -2.29 15.08 -11.19
CA ILE A 222 -2.98 15.54 -9.98
C ILE A 222 -2.01 16.19 -9.00
N VAL A 223 -0.83 15.58 -8.78
CA VAL A 223 0.20 16.12 -7.87
C VAL A 223 0.71 17.48 -8.38
N ARG A 224 0.80 17.66 -9.69
CA ARG A 224 1.22 18.92 -10.33
C ARG A 224 0.10 19.95 -10.48
N ASN A 225 -1.12 19.66 -9.99
CA ASN A 225 -2.32 20.51 -10.22
C ASN A 225 -2.54 20.80 -11.71
N LYS A 226 -2.34 19.81 -12.56
CA LYS A 226 -2.63 19.88 -13.99
C LYS A 226 -3.96 19.17 -14.26
N ASP A 227 -5.04 19.72 -13.73
CA ASP A 227 -6.41 19.34 -14.10
C ASP A 227 -6.77 19.82 -15.49
#